data_018f4ee7725025e45005e01fba6279f6
#
_entry.id   018f4ee7725025e45005e01fba6279f6
#
_cell.length_a   1.000
_cell.length_b   1.000
_cell.length_c   1.000
_cell.angle_alpha   90.00
_cell.angle_beta   90.00
_cell.angle_gamma   90.00
#
_symmetry.space_group_name_H-M   'P 1'
#
loop_
_entity.id
_entity.type
_entity.pdbx_description
1 polymer ?
#
loop_
_entity_poly.entity_id
_entity_poly.type
_entity_poly.pdbx_seq_one_letter_code
_entity_poly.pdbx_strand_id
1 'polypeptide(L)'
;MINNSDFRVERDSMGDRQIANNVYYGIQTQRAIENFPISGIKPLPTYIDACVYIKKATAIVNSELNCIPANISKAIIQASD
;
A
#
# COMPACT_ATOMS: atom_id res chain seq x y z
N MET A 1 -13.26 7.58 -23.65
CA MET A 1 -14.16 7.30 -22.51
C MET A 1 -13.43 6.40 -21.51
N ILE A 2 -13.39 6.81 -20.25
CA ILE A 2 -12.75 6.01 -19.21
C ILE A 2 -13.67 4.85 -18.85
N ASN A 3 -13.17 3.62 -18.96
CA ASN A 3 -13.90 2.44 -18.55
C ASN A 3 -13.84 2.30 -17.01
N ASN A 4 -14.95 1.96 -16.36
CA ASN A 4 -15.00 1.79 -14.91
C ASN A 4 -14.03 0.72 -14.40
N SER A 5 -13.62 -0.24 -15.26
CA SER A 5 -12.63 -1.26 -14.90
C SER A 5 -11.21 -0.72 -14.80
N ASP A 6 -10.93 0.48 -15.31
CA ASP A 6 -9.58 1.09 -15.25
C ASP A 6 -9.28 1.68 -13.87
N PHE A 7 -10.30 1.90 -13.06
CA PHE A 7 -10.20 2.53 -11.75
C PHE A 7 -10.99 1.74 -10.72
N ARG A 8 -10.53 1.82 -9.48
CA ARG A 8 -11.31 1.41 -8.33
C ARG A 8 -11.56 2.61 -7.43
N VAL A 9 -12.63 2.57 -6.64
CA VAL A 9 -12.93 3.62 -5.67
C VAL A 9 -12.52 3.11 -4.30
N GLU A 10 -11.72 3.91 -3.59
CA GLU A 10 -11.38 3.68 -2.20
C GLU A 10 -11.86 4.87 -1.36
N ARG A 11 -12.11 4.62 -0.09
CA ARG A 11 -12.64 5.62 0.84
C ARG A 11 -11.77 5.72 2.09
N ASP A 12 -11.58 6.95 2.56
CA ASP A 12 -11.02 7.23 3.88
C ASP A 12 -11.88 8.29 4.57
N SER A 13 -11.41 8.83 5.70
CA SER A 13 -12.17 9.85 6.46
C SER A 13 -12.40 11.14 5.68
N MET A 14 -11.66 11.38 4.62
CA MET A 14 -11.77 12.57 3.76
C MET A 14 -12.67 12.37 2.55
N GLY A 15 -13.20 11.17 2.34
CA GLY A 15 -14.11 10.84 1.25
C GLY A 15 -13.53 9.84 0.27
N ASP A 16 -14.13 9.78 -0.92
CA ASP A 16 -13.78 8.81 -1.95
C ASP A 16 -12.71 9.35 -2.90
N ARG A 17 -11.90 8.45 -3.46
CA ARG A 17 -10.97 8.74 -4.55
C ARG A 17 -10.94 7.57 -5.53
N GLN A 18 -10.83 7.91 -6.81
CA GLN A 18 -10.56 6.92 -7.85
C GLN A 18 -9.06 6.65 -7.90
N ILE A 19 -8.72 5.36 -7.93
CA ILE A 19 -7.34 4.90 -7.98
C ILE A 19 -7.22 3.93 -9.15
N ALA A 20 -6.16 4.09 -9.95
CA ALA A 20 -5.93 3.20 -11.08
C ALA A 20 -5.85 1.75 -10.60
N ASN A 21 -6.53 0.84 -11.29
CA ASN A 21 -6.57 -0.57 -10.88
C ASN A 21 -5.23 -1.28 -11.01
N ASN A 22 -4.32 -0.76 -11.83
CA ASN A 22 -3.02 -1.37 -12.06
C ASN A 22 -1.95 -0.98 -11.05
N VAL A 23 -2.28 -0.18 -10.04
CA VAL A 23 -1.34 0.20 -8.99
C VAL A 23 -1.68 -0.49 -7.68
N TYR A 24 -0.64 -0.79 -6.90
CA TYR A 24 -0.80 -1.46 -5.61
C TYR A 24 -1.00 -0.50 -4.45
N TYR A 25 -0.59 0.76 -4.59
CA TYR A 25 -0.79 1.72 -3.51
C TYR A 25 -2.27 2.07 -3.36
N GLY A 26 -2.63 2.55 -2.16
CA GLY A 26 -4.01 2.87 -1.82
C GLY A 26 -4.29 4.37 -1.82
N ILE A 27 -5.42 4.73 -1.24
CA ILE A 27 -5.95 6.09 -1.22
C ILE A 27 -5.01 7.09 -0.51
N GLN A 28 -4.32 6.67 0.55
CA GLN A 28 -3.41 7.57 1.29
C GLN A 28 -2.26 8.02 0.41
N THR A 29 -1.64 7.11 -0.30
CA THR A 29 -0.58 7.42 -1.24
C THR A 29 -1.10 8.23 -2.43
N GLN A 30 -2.30 7.92 -2.91
CA GLN A 30 -2.93 8.67 -3.99
C GLN A 30 -3.12 10.13 -3.59
N ARG A 31 -3.60 10.42 -2.37
CA ARG A 31 -3.75 11.78 -1.88
C ARG A 31 -2.40 12.50 -1.75
N ALA A 32 -1.37 11.78 -1.31
CA ALA A 32 -0.02 12.35 -1.21
C ALA A 32 0.52 12.76 -2.58
N ILE A 33 0.32 11.94 -3.59
CA ILE A 33 0.73 12.24 -4.98
C ILE A 33 0.02 13.49 -5.49
N GLU A 34 -1.28 13.61 -5.24
CA GLU A 34 -2.07 14.77 -5.66
C GLU A 34 -1.66 16.05 -4.95
N ASN A 35 -1.32 15.96 -3.65
CA ASN A 35 -0.95 17.12 -2.84
C ASN A 35 0.47 17.62 -3.12
N PHE A 36 1.38 16.73 -3.46
CA PHE A 36 2.81 17.05 -3.57
C PHE A 36 3.40 16.64 -4.93
N PRO A 37 2.84 17.07 -6.07
CA PRO A 37 3.38 16.71 -7.38
C PRO A 37 4.54 17.65 -7.77
N ILE A 38 5.50 17.88 -6.88
CA ILE A 38 6.45 18.97 -7.03
C ILE A 38 7.72 18.52 -7.75
N SER A 39 8.39 17.45 -7.27
CA SER A 39 9.72 17.09 -7.77
C SER A 39 9.75 15.82 -8.61
N GLY A 40 8.79 14.93 -8.43
CA GLY A 40 8.81 13.62 -9.05
C GLY A 40 9.90 12.69 -8.50
N ILE A 41 10.62 13.11 -7.46
CA ILE A 41 11.68 12.32 -6.84
C ILE A 41 11.07 11.22 -6.01
N LYS A 42 11.49 9.97 -6.26
CA LYS A 42 11.07 8.81 -5.49
C LYS A 42 11.96 8.61 -4.26
N PRO A 43 11.44 7.95 -3.20
CA PRO A 43 12.26 7.60 -2.04
C PRO A 43 13.47 6.74 -2.44
N LEU A 44 14.54 6.83 -1.65
CA LEU A 44 15.72 5.98 -1.85
C LEU A 44 15.33 4.50 -1.69
N PRO A 45 15.89 3.60 -2.54
CA PRO A 45 15.60 2.16 -2.41
C PRO A 45 15.90 1.60 -1.01
N THR A 46 16.96 2.08 -0.35
CA THR A 46 17.30 1.65 1.01
C THR A 46 16.19 1.98 2.00
N TYR A 47 15.54 3.13 1.86
CA TYR A 47 14.40 3.50 2.71
C TYR A 47 13.22 2.56 2.49
N ILE A 48 12.94 2.25 1.23
CA ILE A 48 11.85 1.32 0.89
C ILE A 48 12.15 -0.07 1.47
N ASP A 49 13.39 -0.55 1.34
CA ASP A 49 13.81 -1.84 1.89
C ASP A 49 13.62 -1.87 3.42
N ALA A 50 13.98 -0.80 4.12
CA ALA A 50 13.79 -0.71 5.56
C ALA A 50 12.31 -0.80 5.94
N CYS A 51 11.42 -0.11 5.22
CA CYS A 51 9.98 -0.19 5.44
C CYS A 51 9.45 -1.59 5.21
N VAL A 52 9.93 -2.28 4.18
CA VAL A 52 9.53 -3.65 3.84
C VAL A 52 9.96 -4.62 4.95
N TYR A 53 11.18 -4.50 5.47
CA TYR A 53 11.65 -5.32 6.59
C TYR A 53 10.78 -5.14 7.83
N ILE A 54 10.39 -3.91 8.15
CA ILE A 54 9.51 -3.63 9.29
C ILE A 54 8.15 -4.30 9.09
N LYS A 55 7.58 -4.20 7.89
CA LYS A 55 6.29 -4.84 7.58
C LYS A 55 6.36 -6.35 7.68
N LYS A 56 7.44 -6.96 7.18
CA LYS A 56 7.63 -8.40 7.27
C LYS A 56 7.74 -8.86 8.72
N ALA A 57 8.57 -8.18 9.53
CA ALA A 57 8.72 -8.50 10.94
C ALA A 57 7.40 -8.36 11.71
N THR A 58 6.65 -7.29 11.43
CA THR A 58 5.35 -7.04 12.04
C THR A 58 4.35 -8.13 11.69
N ALA A 59 4.31 -8.55 10.42
CA ALA A 59 3.42 -9.63 9.97
C ALA A 59 3.73 -10.94 10.69
N ILE A 60 5.02 -11.29 10.84
CA ILE A 60 5.44 -12.50 11.54
C ILE A 60 4.99 -12.46 13.00
N VAL A 61 5.25 -11.38 13.71
CA VAL A 61 4.89 -11.24 15.13
C VAL A 61 3.38 -11.25 15.32
N ASN A 62 2.64 -10.51 14.50
CA ASN A 62 1.19 -10.45 14.62
C ASN A 62 0.53 -11.79 14.28
N SER A 63 1.13 -12.58 13.40
CA SER A 63 0.66 -13.92 13.13
C SER A 63 0.85 -14.84 14.33
N GLU A 64 2.02 -14.78 14.98
CA GLU A 64 2.31 -15.55 16.19
C GLU A 64 1.38 -15.20 17.35
N LEU A 65 0.98 -13.92 17.43
CA LEU A 65 0.06 -13.44 18.47
C LEU A 65 -1.41 -13.61 18.07
N ASN A 66 -1.69 -14.20 16.91
CA ASN A 66 -3.05 -14.38 16.37
C ASN A 66 -3.80 -13.04 16.17
N CYS A 67 -3.08 -11.96 15.91
CA CYS A 67 -3.68 -10.64 15.65
C CYS A 67 -4.19 -10.49 14.22
N ILE A 68 -3.66 -11.30 13.29
CA ILE A 68 -4.09 -11.33 11.90
C ILE A 68 -4.26 -12.78 11.43
N PRO A 69 -5.15 -13.05 10.45
CA PRO A 69 -5.29 -14.39 9.89
C PRO A 69 -3.99 -14.88 9.25
N ALA A 70 -3.71 -16.18 9.37
CA ALA A 70 -2.47 -16.77 8.87
C ALA A 70 -2.32 -16.60 7.34
N ASN A 71 -3.40 -16.67 6.58
CA ASN A 71 -3.36 -16.47 5.14
C ASN A 71 -2.98 -15.04 4.75
N ILE A 72 -3.42 -14.05 5.52
CA ILE A 72 -3.05 -12.64 5.31
C ILE A 72 -1.58 -12.43 5.64
N SER A 73 -1.12 -12.97 6.78
CA SER A 73 0.29 -12.88 7.17
C SER A 73 1.20 -13.50 6.11
N LYS A 74 0.84 -14.69 5.60
CA LYS A 74 1.61 -15.37 4.55
C LYS A 74 1.71 -14.52 3.29
N ALA A 75 0.60 -13.88 2.89
CA ALA A 75 0.59 -13.01 1.72
C ALA A 75 1.50 -11.79 1.90
N ILE A 76 1.49 -11.16 3.08
CA ILE A 76 2.34 -10.01 3.39
C ILE A 76 3.81 -10.42 3.35
N ILE A 77 4.16 -11.55 3.95
CA ILE A 77 5.54 -12.04 3.97
C ILE A 77 6.03 -12.34 2.56
N GLN A 78 5.22 -12.99 1.74
CA GLN A 78 5.57 -13.28 0.34
C GLN A 78 5.76 -11.99 -0.47
N ALA A 79 4.92 -11.00 -0.27
CA ALA A 79 5.04 -9.72 -0.95
C ALA A 79 6.30 -8.95 -0.50
N SER A 80 6.77 -9.20 0.72
CA SER A 80 7.97 -8.56 1.29
C SER A 80 9.26 -9.21 0.80
N ASP A 81 9.19 -10.43 0.36
CA ASP A 81 10.34 -11.14 -0.20
C ASP A 81 10.51 -10.75 -1.68
#